data_c126d95c8ce9aa98b11c74fb5bbfc17b
#
_entry.id   c126d95c8ce9aa98b11c74fb5bbfc17b
#
_cell.length_a   1.000
_cell.length_b   1.000
_cell.length_c   1.000
_cell.angle_alpha   90.00
_cell.angle_beta   90.00
_cell.angle_gamma   90.00
#
_symmetry.space_group_name_H-M   'P 1'
#
loop_
_entity.id
_entity.type
_entity.pdbx_description
1 polymer ?
#
loop_
_entity_poly.entity_id
_entity_poly.type
_entity_poly.pdbx_seq_one_letter_code
_entity_poly.pdbx_strand_id
1 'polypeptide(L)'
;VQRPEYYLAVQFLFVCTANICRSPMAAAFFAAGAQGVADSVEVASAGLPSEGEPMPTQCPPEVLEAMATYGIDLSGHRSRELTESLLGDSDLIVGMGTRHVQEAVLLDPSCWQRTFKIKEFVRRGEAVGQRRRDQEIPEWIERVHGSRTRASLVGRSSDEEVADPYGGPPERYRATAIELGELVVRLTQLLWPDGPAMPDR
;
A
#
# COMPACT_ATOMS: atom_id res chain seq x y z
N VAL A 1 16.91 -11.69 -12.80
CA VAL A 1 16.03 -12.47 -13.67
C VAL A 1 15.28 -11.47 -14.52
N GLN A 2 15.52 -11.44 -15.85
CA GLN A 2 14.80 -10.57 -16.78
C GLN A 2 13.37 -11.11 -16.92
N ARG A 3 12.37 -10.27 -16.60
CA ARG A 3 10.95 -10.57 -16.87
C ARG A 3 10.75 -10.55 -18.40
N PRO A 4 10.01 -11.50 -19.00
CA PRO A 4 9.72 -11.50 -20.44
C PRO A 4 8.82 -10.31 -20.83
N GLU A 5 9.02 -9.81 -22.05
CA GLU A 5 8.43 -8.60 -22.68
C GLU A 5 6.92 -8.67 -23.02
N TYR A 6 6.14 -9.50 -22.32
CA TYR A 6 4.67 -9.40 -22.39
C TYR A 6 4.24 -8.40 -21.33
N TYR A 7 3.32 -7.50 -21.64
CA TYR A 7 2.73 -6.50 -20.74
C TYR A 7 2.54 -7.05 -19.33
N LEU A 8 3.56 -6.93 -18.50
CA LEU A 8 3.51 -7.37 -17.11
C LEU A 8 2.68 -6.35 -16.34
N ALA A 9 1.65 -6.82 -15.68
CA ALA A 9 0.87 -6.00 -14.76
C ALA A 9 1.80 -5.31 -13.76
N VAL A 10 1.59 -4.02 -13.54
CA VAL A 10 2.31 -3.28 -12.51
C VAL A 10 1.81 -3.77 -11.15
N GLN A 11 2.73 -4.22 -10.30
CA GLN A 11 2.39 -4.85 -9.03
C GLN A 11 2.57 -3.90 -7.84
N PHE A 12 1.48 -3.71 -7.09
CA PHE A 12 1.46 -2.90 -5.87
C PHE A 12 1.28 -3.80 -4.66
N LEU A 13 2.16 -3.66 -3.66
CA LEU A 13 2.11 -4.43 -2.43
C LEU A 13 1.92 -3.50 -1.22
N PHE A 14 0.84 -3.69 -0.47
CA PHE A 14 0.57 -2.98 0.78
C PHE A 14 0.95 -3.84 1.98
N VAL A 15 1.73 -3.27 2.92
CA VAL A 15 2.29 -4.02 4.06
C VAL A 15 1.90 -3.39 5.39
N CYS A 16 1.36 -4.20 6.30
CA CYS A 16 1.15 -3.84 7.70
C CYS A 16 1.62 -4.97 8.63
N THR A 17 1.30 -4.93 9.92
CA THR A 17 1.77 -5.93 10.88
C THR A 17 1.20 -7.33 10.61
N ALA A 18 -0.12 -7.49 10.69
CA ALA A 18 -0.76 -8.81 10.63
C ALA A 18 -1.60 -9.06 9.35
N ASN A 19 -1.59 -8.13 8.40
CA ASN A 19 -2.38 -8.23 7.16
C ASN A 19 -3.89 -8.48 7.37
N ILE A 20 -4.48 -7.91 8.42
CA ILE A 20 -5.92 -8.08 8.73
C ILE A 20 -6.70 -6.76 8.83
N CYS A 21 -6.02 -5.59 8.94
CA CYS A 21 -6.67 -4.28 9.05
C CYS A 21 -6.16 -3.32 7.96
N ARG A 22 -5.04 -2.63 8.22
CA ARG A 22 -4.55 -1.51 7.40
C ARG A 22 -4.21 -1.88 5.96
N SER A 23 -3.37 -2.88 5.74
CA SER A 23 -2.93 -3.25 4.39
C SER A 23 -4.05 -3.83 3.52
N PRO A 24 -4.98 -4.68 4.01
CA PRO A 24 -6.10 -5.12 3.18
C PRO A 24 -7.09 -3.99 2.86
N MET A 25 -7.35 -3.04 3.80
CA MET A 25 -8.15 -1.85 3.51
C MET A 25 -7.51 -1.01 2.39
N ALA A 26 -6.21 -0.69 2.52
CA ALA A 26 -5.48 0.12 1.54
C ALA A 26 -5.43 -0.56 0.17
N ALA A 27 -5.16 -1.86 0.13
CA ALA A 27 -5.14 -2.65 -1.10
C ALA A 27 -6.51 -2.66 -1.80
N ALA A 28 -7.59 -2.83 -1.04
CA ALA A 28 -8.94 -2.85 -1.58
C ALA A 28 -9.38 -1.48 -2.12
N PHE A 29 -9.09 -0.39 -1.40
CA PHE A 29 -9.31 0.97 -1.91
C PHE A 29 -8.51 1.22 -3.20
N PHE A 30 -7.24 0.81 -3.23
CA PHE A 30 -6.39 0.99 -4.40
C PHE A 30 -6.89 0.18 -5.60
N ALA A 31 -7.29 -1.06 -5.39
CA ALA A 31 -7.86 -1.90 -6.43
C ALA A 31 -9.16 -1.29 -6.99
N ALA A 32 -10.03 -0.75 -6.14
CA ALA A 32 -11.25 -0.06 -6.55
C ALA A 32 -10.93 1.22 -7.37
N GLY A 33 -9.97 2.03 -6.91
CA GLY A 33 -9.54 3.25 -7.60
C GLY A 33 -8.79 3.02 -8.91
N ALA A 34 -8.20 1.85 -9.11
CA ALA A 34 -7.50 1.47 -10.33
C ALA A 34 -8.44 0.84 -11.39
N GLN A 35 -9.68 0.50 -11.04
CA GLN A 35 -10.64 -0.08 -11.98
C GLN A 35 -10.93 0.86 -13.15
N GLY A 36 -10.78 0.34 -14.37
CA GLY A 36 -11.08 1.08 -15.60
C GLY A 36 -10.05 2.13 -16.03
N VAL A 37 -8.95 2.30 -15.26
CA VAL A 37 -7.87 3.26 -15.63
C VAL A 37 -6.55 2.59 -15.99
N ALA A 38 -6.39 1.33 -15.64
CA ALA A 38 -5.18 0.57 -15.95
C ALA A 38 -5.55 -0.82 -16.43
N ASP A 39 -5.09 -1.17 -17.63
CA ASP A 39 -5.36 -2.47 -18.27
C ASP A 39 -4.63 -3.63 -17.57
N SER A 40 -3.62 -3.33 -16.75
CA SER A 40 -2.82 -4.35 -16.06
C SER A 40 -2.23 -3.83 -14.75
N VAL A 41 -3.04 -3.80 -13.69
CA VAL A 41 -2.59 -3.53 -12.32
C VAL A 41 -2.93 -4.73 -11.45
N GLU A 42 -1.94 -5.25 -10.76
CA GLU A 42 -2.12 -6.25 -9.72
C GLU A 42 -1.90 -5.62 -8.34
N VAL A 43 -2.81 -5.89 -7.43
CA VAL A 43 -2.78 -5.34 -6.08
C VAL A 43 -2.74 -6.47 -5.07
N ALA A 44 -1.77 -6.40 -4.19
CA ALA A 44 -1.54 -7.38 -3.14
C ALA A 44 -1.41 -6.72 -1.77
N SER A 45 -1.60 -7.51 -0.72
CA SER A 45 -1.26 -7.09 0.64
C SER A 45 -0.58 -8.23 1.42
N ALA A 46 0.28 -7.89 2.38
CA ALA A 46 0.98 -8.84 3.23
C ALA A 46 1.18 -8.29 4.66
N GLY A 47 1.48 -9.17 5.61
CA GLY A 47 1.88 -8.85 6.98
C GLY A 47 3.35 -9.16 7.20
N LEU A 48 3.94 -8.55 8.22
CA LEU A 48 5.31 -8.89 8.62
C LEU A 48 5.38 -10.36 9.06
N PRO A 49 6.50 -11.04 8.86
CA PRO A 49 6.70 -12.38 9.38
C PRO A 49 6.47 -12.43 10.90
N SER A 50 5.75 -13.45 11.36
CA SER A 50 5.47 -13.66 12.78
C SER A 50 6.51 -14.60 13.38
N GLU A 51 7.17 -14.17 14.45
CA GLU A 51 8.07 -15.03 15.20
C GLU A 51 7.24 -15.93 16.16
N GLY A 52 6.87 -17.13 15.70
CA GLY A 52 6.37 -18.20 16.56
C GLY A 52 4.87 -18.24 16.84
N GLU A 53 4.08 -17.25 16.48
CA GLU A 53 2.62 -17.32 16.59
C GLU A 53 1.96 -17.32 15.20
N PRO A 54 0.91 -18.13 14.98
CA PRO A 54 0.20 -18.11 13.70
C PRO A 54 -0.48 -16.75 13.50
N MET A 55 -0.32 -16.17 12.31
CA MET A 55 -1.02 -14.94 11.95
C MET A 55 -2.54 -15.14 11.99
N PRO A 56 -3.31 -14.12 12.46
CA PRO A 56 -4.75 -14.12 12.29
C PRO A 56 -5.09 -14.23 10.81
N THR A 57 -6.02 -15.09 10.44
CA THR A 57 -6.28 -15.42 9.02
C THR A 57 -7.32 -14.53 8.35
N GLN A 58 -8.14 -13.81 9.12
CA GLN A 58 -9.28 -13.03 8.62
C GLN A 58 -9.28 -11.61 9.17
N CYS A 59 -9.92 -10.70 8.41
CA CYS A 59 -10.21 -9.37 8.91
C CYS A 59 -11.16 -9.41 10.12
N PRO A 60 -10.95 -8.57 11.15
CA PRO A 60 -11.91 -8.40 12.24
C PRO A 60 -13.26 -7.88 11.72
N PRO A 61 -14.39 -8.18 12.41
CA PRO A 61 -15.71 -7.67 12.03
C PRO A 61 -15.76 -6.17 11.85
N GLU A 62 -15.05 -5.41 12.68
CA GLU A 62 -14.99 -3.94 12.62
C GLU A 62 -14.34 -3.42 11.32
N VAL A 63 -13.40 -4.19 10.75
CA VAL A 63 -12.83 -3.90 9.43
C VAL A 63 -13.88 -4.13 8.34
N LEU A 64 -14.60 -5.26 8.41
CA LEU A 64 -15.65 -5.58 7.44
C LEU A 64 -16.75 -4.53 7.45
N GLU A 65 -17.21 -4.12 8.64
CA GLU A 65 -18.20 -3.06 8.81
C GLU A 65 -17.72 -1.71 8.25
N ALA A 66 -16.50 -1.33 8.57
CA ALA A 66 -15.94 -0.07 8.09
C ALA A 66 -15.82 -0.06 6.56
N MET A 67 -15.38 -1.14 5.94
CA MET A 67 -15.20 -1.23 4.49
C MET A 67 -16.52 -1.41 3.73
N ALA A 68 -17.53 -2.04 4.35
CA ALA A 68 -18.87 -2.15 3.77
C ALA A 68 -19.53 -0.78 3.52
N THR A 69 -19.19 0.26 4.29
CA THR A 69 -19.68 1.65 4.06
C THR A 69 -19.20 2.23 2.73
N TYR A 70 -18.14 1.67 2.15
CA TYR A 70 -17.61 2.01 0.82
C TYR A 70 -17.99 1.01 -0.26
N GLY A 71 -18.88 0.06 0.04
CA GLY A 71 -19.26 -1.01 -0.90
C GLY A 71 -18.15 -2.05 -1.14
N ILE A 72 -17.16 -2.12 -0.26
CA ILE A 72 -16.01 -3.04 -0.38
C ILE A 72 -16.21 -4.22 0.59
N ASP A 73 -16.21 -5.44 0.06
CA ASP A 73 -16.26 -6.69 0.83
C ASP A 73 -14.87 -7.29 1.02
N LEU A 74 -14.44 -7.38 2.28
CA LEU A 74 -13.19 -8.04 2.70
C LEU A 74 -13.41 -9.40 3.39
N SER A 75 -14.63 -9.98 3.36
CA SER A 75 -14.92 -11.27 4.00
C SER A 75 -14.09 -12.43 3.42
N GLY A 76 -13.77 -12.33 2.13
CA GLY A 76 -12.92 -13.29 1.42
C GLY A 76 -11.42 -13.10 1.65
N HIS A 77 -10.99 -12.01 2.30
CA HIS A 77 -9.57 -11.76 2.53
C HIS A 77 -8.96 -12.84 3.43
N ARG A 78 -7.74 -13.24 3.08
CA ARG A 78 -6.89 -14.12 3.91
C ARG A 78 -5.52 -13.48 4.05
N SER A 79 -5.10 -13.32 5.30
CA SER A 79 -3.76 -12.78 5.60
C SER A 79 -2.67 -13.72 5.07
N ARG A 80 -1.56 -13.13 4.68
CA ARG A 80 -0.36 -13.85 4.29
C ARG A 80 0.89 -13.11 4.77
N GLU A 81 1.96 -13.85 4.98
CA GLU A 81 3.24 -13.28 5.36
C GLU A 81 3.94 -12.62 4.18
N LEU A 82 4.70 -11.57 4.49
CA LEU A 82 5.62 -10.93 3.57
C LEU A 82 6.78 -11.88 3.28
N THR A 83 7.09 -12.06 1.99
CA THR A 83 8.20 -12.91 1.53
C THR A 83 9.10 -12.14 0.57
N GLU A 84 10.35 -12.61 0.41
CA GLU A 84 11.26 -12.06 -0.60
C GLU A 84 10.67 -12.12 -2.02
N SER A 85 9.93 -13.19 -2.35
CA SER A 85 9.26 -13.30 -3.65
C SER A 85 8.23 -12.18 -3.86
N LEU A 86 7.36 -11.92 -2.87
CA LEU A 86 6.39 -10.82 -2.95
C LEU A 86 7.07 -9.46 -3.11
N LEU A 87 8.19 -9.23 -2.41
CA LEU A 87 8.98 -8.02 -2.55
C LEU A 87 9.62 -7.93 -3.94
N GLY A 88 10.21 -9.03 -4.43
CA GLY A 88 10.87 -9.09 -5.73
C GLY A 88 9.91 -8.85 -6.90
N ASP A 89 8.68 -9.32 -6.78
CA ASP A 89 7.63 -9.19 -7.80
C ASP A 89 6.97 -7.80 -7.82
N SER A 90 7.08 -7.01 -6.75
CA SER A 90 6.36 -5.74 -6.61
C SER A 90 7.13 -4.56 -7.22
N ASP A 91 6.43 -3.71 -7.97
CA ASP A 91 6.97 -2.45 -8.51
C ASP A 91 6.88 -1.30 -7.50
N LEU A 92 5.90 -1.34 -6.59
CA LEU A 92 5.79 -0.42 -5.46
C LEU A 92 5.37 -1.18 -4.20
N ILE A 93 6.10 -0.95 -3.11
CA ILE A 93 5.83 -1.51 -1.78
C ILE A 93 5.45 -0.38 -0.83
N VAL A 94 4.27 -0.49 -0.22
CA VAL A 94 3.68 0.58 0.59
C VAL A 94 3.44 0.08 2.02
N GLY A 95 4.28 0.50 2.95
CA GLY A 95 4.14 0.21 4.38
C GLY A 95 3.21 1.21 5.08
N MET A 96 2.47 0.74 6.07
CA MET A 96 1.61 1.59 6.91
C MET A 96 2.40 2.39 7.95
N GLY A 97 3.69 2.16 8.07
CA GLY A 97 4.56 2.85 9.01
C GLY A 97 6.02 2.43 8.86
N THR A 98 6.89 3.07 9.65
CA THR A 98 8.34 2.91 9.58
C THR A 98 8.80 1.46 9.75
N ARG A 99 8.23 0.74 10.73
CA ARG A 99 8.58 -0.67 10.97
C ARG A 99 8.34 -1.54 9.73
N HIS A 100 7.21 -1.35 9.03
CA HIS A 100 6.87 -2.15 7.85
C HIS A 100 7.87 -1.94 6.70
N VAL A 101 8.32 -0.69 6.51
CA VAL A 101 9.35 -0.35 5.52
C VAL A 101 10.71 -0.93 5.91
N GLN A 102 11.09 -0.83 7.20
CA GLN A 102 12.34 -1.39 7.71
C GLN A 102 12.41 -2.91 7.53
N GLU A 103 11.37 -3.63 7.95
CA GLU A 103 11.30 -5.09 7.84
C GLU A 103 11.32 -5.57 6.38
N ALA A 104 10.60 -4.87 5.47
CA ALA A 104 10.66 -5.17 4.04
C ALA A 104 12.09 -5.01 3.48
N VAL A 105 12.78 -3.93 3.85
CA VAL A 105 14.16 -3.66 3.39
C VAL A 105 15.18 -4.58 4.07
N LEU A 106 14.92 -5.06 5.29
CA LEU A 106 15.74 -6.08 5.94
C LEU A 106 15.59 -7.44 5.26
N LEU A 107 14.38 -7.79 4.86
CA LEU A 107 14.10 -9.05 4.15
C LEU A 107 14.66 -9.06 2.73
N ASP A 108 14.51 -7.95 1.98
CA ASP A 108 15.11 -7.76 0.66
C ASP A 108 15.68 -6.33 0.53
N PRO A 109 17.00 -6.14 0.73
CA PRO A 109 17.63 -4.83 0.60
C PRO A 109 17.54 -4.20 -0.79
N SER A 110 17.23 -4.97 -1.83
CA SER A 110 17.11 -4.47 -3.20
C SER A 110 15.83 -3.68 -3.43
N CYS A 111 14.80 -3.91 -2.60
CA CYS A 111 13.50 -3.27 -2.75
C CYS A 111 13.43 -1.83 -2.21
N TRP A 112 14.47 -1.34 -1.51
CA TRP A 112 14.39 -0.09 -0.75
C TRP A 112 14.02 1.13 -1.58
N GLN A 113 14.41 1.21 -2.84
CA GLN A 113 14.13 2.35 -3.72
C GLN A 113 12.65 2.46 -4.10
N ARG A 114 11.93 1.34 -4.06
CA ARG A 114 10.50 1.24 -4.35
C ARG A 114 9.64 0.95 -3.11
N THR A 115 10.22 1.07 -1.90
CA THR A 115 9.53 0.85 -0.63
C THR A 115 9.36 2.15 0.14
N PHE A 116 8.11 2.50 0.51
CA PHE A 116 7.77 3.77 1.15
C PHE A 116 6.71 3.58 2.23
N LYS A 117 6.63 4.52 3.17
CA LYS A 117 5.40 4.72 3.96
C LYS A 117 4.34 5.37 3.07
N ILE A 118 3.06 5.02 3.25
CA ILE A 118 1.99 5.54 2.39
C ILE A 118 1.93 7.08 2.43
N LYS A 119 2.00 7.69 3.61
CA LYS A 119 1.98 9.16 3.76
C LYS A 119 3.21 9.82 3.15
N GLU A 120 4.39 9.22 3.34
CA GLU A 120 5.63 9.66 2.71
C GLU A 120 5.51 9.65 1.20
N PHE A 121 5.02 8.54 0.63
CA PHE A 121 4.92 8.37 -0.81
C PHE A 121 3.97 9.39 -1.45
N VAL A 122 2.78 9.57 -0.86
CA VAL A 122 1.81 10.58 -1.31
C VAL A 122 2.41 11.98 -1.26
N ARG A 123 2.97 12.40 -0.13
CA ARG A 123 3.61 13.71 0.03
C ARG A 123 4.73 13.95 -0.98
N ARG A 124 5.58 12.96 -1.20
CA ARG A 124 6.68 13.06 -2.17
C ARG A 124 6.17 13.07 -3.61
N GLY A 125 5.16 12.25 -3.91
CA GLY A 125 4.51 12.21 -5.22
C GLY A 125 3.89 13.57 -5.57
N GLU A 126 3.22 14.22 -4.62
CA GLU A 126 2.67 15.57 -4.80
C GLU A 126 3.76 16.62 -5.06
N ALA A 127 4.91 16.51 -4.39
CA ALA A 127 6.05 17.40 -4.63
C ALA A 127 6.70 17.17 -6.01
N VAL A 128 6.71 15.95 -6.52
CA VAL A 128 7.22 15.58 -7.85
C VAL A 128 6.21 15.95 -8.96
N GLY A 129 4.92 15.98 -8.62
CA GLY A 129 3.80 16.13 -9.54
C GLY A 129 3.31 14.80 -10.11
N GLN A 130 2.14 14.84 -10.72
CA GLN A 130 1.47 13.67 -11.29
C GLN A 130 2.33 12.98 -12.36
N ARG A 131 2.14 11.68 -12.51
CA ARG A 131 2.74 10.89 -13.60
C ARG A 131 2.17 11.35 -14.94
N ARG A 132 3.04 11.56 -15.92
CA ARG A 132 2.58 11.83 -17.28
C ARG A 132 2.06 10.55 -17.94
N ARG A 133 1.14 10.67 -18.88
CA ARG A 133 0.54 9.50 -19.59
C ARG A 133 1.58 8.64 -20.33
N ASP A 134 2.60 9.29 -20.88
CA ASP A 134 3.69 8.66 -21.63
C ASP A 134 4.84 8.15 -20.74
N GLN A 135 4.72 8.29 -19.43
CA GLN A 135 5.74 7.88 -18.47
C GLN A 135 5.37 6.54 -17.85
N GLU A 136 6.29 5.61 -17.83
CA GLU A 136 6.13 4.34 -17.14
C GLU A 136 6.03 4.55 -15.61
N ILE A 137 5.22 3.71 -14.93
CA ILE A 137 5.03 3.81 -13.47
C ILE A 137 6.34 3.62 -12.72
N PRO A 138 7.22 2.64 -13.04
CA PRO A 138 8.51 2.51 -12.38
C PRO A 138 9.40 3.76 -12.51
N GLU A 139 9.44 4.40 -13.67
CA GLU A 139 10.20 5.65 -13.85
C GLU A 139 9.67 6.78 -12.96
N TRP A 140 8.35 6.87 -12.81
CA TRP A 140 7.76 7.88 -11.93
C TRP A 140 8.09 7.58 -10.45
N ILE A 141 8.05 6.31 -10.04
CA ILE A 141 8.45 5.86 -8.70
C ILE A 141 9.92 6.24 -8.42
N GLU A 142 10.83 6.06 -9.38
CA GLU A 142 12.23 6.48 -9.26
C GLU A 142 12.35 8.00 -9.03
N ARG A 143 11.55 8.81 -9.71
CA ARG A 143 11.50 10.25 -9.47
C ARG A 143 10.98 10.60 -8.08
N VAL A 144 9.96 9.88 -7.59
CA VAL A 144 9.44 10.04 -6.22
C VAL A 144 10.50 9.63 -5.19
N HIS A 145 11.27 8.57 -5.46
CA HIS A 145 12.42 8.20 -4.66
C HIS A 145 13.43 9.35 -4.59
N GLY A 146 13.85 9.89 -5.72
CA GLY A 146 14.70 11.08 -5.84
C GLY A 146 15.92 11.03 -4.93
N SER A 147 16.05 12.03 -4.06
CA SER A 147 17.19 12.19 -3.14
C SER A 147 16.99 11.48 -1.78
N ARG A 148 16.06 10.50 -1.66
CA ARG A 148 15.97 9.71 -0.40
C ARG A 148 17.31 9.05 -0.10
N THR A 149 17.66 9.02 1.17
CA THR A 149 18.81 8.28 1.67
C THR A 149 18.34 7.20 2.63
N ARG A 150 19.13 6.16 2.83
CA ARG A 150 18.82 5.11 3.81
C ARG A 150 18.68 5.64 5.24
N ALA A 151 19.20 6.81 5.55
CA ALA A 151 18.97 7.49 6.82
C ALA A 151 17.49 7.81 7.05
N SER A 152 16.70 8.00 5.99
CA SER A 152 15.25 8.19 6.10
C SER A 152 14.50 6.97 6.66
N LEU A 153 15.11 5.78 6.63
CA LEU A 153 14.57 4.56 7.22
C LEU A 153 14.70 4.53 8.74
N VAL A 154 15.59 5.35 9.32
CA VAL A 154 15.90 5.35 10.76
C VAL A 154 15.05 6.37 11.53
N GLY A 155 14.54 7.40 10.86
CA GLY A 155 13.73 8.44 11.47
C GLY A 155 12.31 7.97 11.80
N ARG A 156 11.89 8.11 13.08
CA ARG A 156 10.49 7.93 13.48
C ARG A 156 9.80 9.29 13.41
N SER A 157 8.99 9.52 12.38
CA SER A 157 8.01 10.61 12.37
C SER A 157 6.63 10.00 12.60
N SER A 158 6.02 10.29 13.73
CA SER A 158 4.64 9.84 14.06
C SER A 158 3.64 10.28 13.01
N ASP A 159 3.89 11.42 12.37
CA ASP A 159 2.99 12.04 11.38
C ASP A 159 2.92 11.25 10.06
N GLU A 160 3.91 10.38 9.82
CA GLU A 160 3.93 9.51 8.64
C GLU A 160 3.45 8.08 8.91
N GLU A 161 2.97 7.79 10.12
CA GLU A 161 2.40 6.50 10.51
C GLU A 161 0.87 6.49 10.30
N VAL A 162 0.33 5.39 9.81
CA VAL A 162 -1.10 5.09 9.89
C VAL A 162 -1.35 4.33 11.17
N ALA A 163 -2.15 4.89 12.06
CA ALA A 163 -2.42 4.32 13.38
C ALA A 163 -3.02 2.91 13.27
N ASP A 164 -2.58 2.01 14.16
CA ASP A 164 -3.13 0.65 14.20
C ASP A 164 -4.50 0.66 14.91
N PRO A 165 -5.59 0.25 14.22
CA PRO A 165 -6.91 0.21 14.83
C PRO A 165 -7.11 -1.03 15.70
N TYR A 166 -6.29 -2.07 15.56
CA TYR A 166 -6.50 -3.39 16.17
C TYR A 166 -6.64 -3.31 17.68
N GLY A 167 -7.67 -3.97 18.23
CA GLY A 167 -8.00 -3.94 19.66
C GLY A 167 -8.61 -2.64 20.16
N GLY A 168 -8.84 -1.66 19.28
CA GLY A 168 -9.52 -0.41 19.61
C GLY A 168 -11.04 -0.46 19.39
N PRO A 169 -11.75 0.60 19.75
CA PRO A 169 -13.19 0.70 19.50
C PRO A 169 -13.51 0.83 17.99
N PRO A 170 -14.75 0.55 17.55
CA PRO A 170 -15.16 0.60 16.14
C PRO A 170 -14.85 1.92 15.42
N GLU A 171 -14.91 3.04 16.15
CA GLU A 171 -14.60 4.39 15.62
C GLU A 171 -13.15 4.49 15.13
N ARG A 172 -12.21 3.77 15.75
CA ARG A 172 -10.82 3.75 15.33
C ARG A 172 -10.65 3.06 13.98
N TYR A 173 -11.39 1.98 13.73
CA TYR A 173 -11.37 1.29 12.43
C TYR A 173 -11.98 2.17 11.34
N ARG A 174 -13.08 2.86 11.63
CA ARG A 174 -13.68 3.83 10.69
C ARG A 174 -12.73 4.98 10.38
N ALA A 175 -12.07 5.55 11.40
CA ALA A 175 -11.08 6.61 11.21
C ALA A 175 -9.89 6.13 10.34
N THR A 176 -9.41 4.92 10.57
CA THR A 176 -8.35 4.32 9.74
C THR A 176 -8.83 4.10 8.29
N ALA A 177 -10.06 3.65 8.08
CA ALA A 177 -10.63 3.49 6.74
C ALA A 177 -10.75 4.83 6.00
N ILE A 178 -11.21 5.88 6.69
CA ILE A 178 -11.27 7.25 6.14
C ILE A 178 -9.87 7.72 5.72
N GLU A 179 -8.90 7.66 6.63
CA GLU A 179 -7.52 8.09 6.37
C GLU A 179 -6.90 7.34 5.19
N LEU A 180 -7.03 6.02 5.15
CA LEU A 180 -6.51 5.20 4.06
C LEU A 180 -7.23 5.48 2.73
N GLY A 181 -8.55 5.66 2.75
CA GLY A 181 -9.33 6.05 1.58
C GLY A 181 -8.83 7.35 0.97
N GLU A 182 -8.66 8.40 1.80
CA GLU A 182 -8.13 9.69 1.36
C GLU A 182 -6.70 9.61 0.80
N LEU A 183 -5.81 8.86 1.47
CA LEU A 183 -4.44 8.66 1.00
C LEU A 183 -4.41 7.91 -0.33
N VAL A 184 -5.24 6.88 -0.48
CA VAL A 184 -5.30 6.08 -1.72
C VAL A 184 -5.90 6.88 -2.87
N VAL A 185 -6.93 7.71 -2.63
CA VAL A 185 -7.47 8.64 -3.64
C VAL A 185 -6.36 9.54 -4.19
N ARG A 186 -5.60 10.19 -3.29
CA ARG A 186 -4.47 11.04 -3.70
C ARG A 186 -3.41 10.25 -4.47
N LEU A 187 -3.09 9.04 -4.02
CA LEU A 187 -2.14 8.16 -4.70
C LEU A 187 -2.61 7.78 -6.11
N THR A 188 -3.86 7.37 -6.28
CA THR A 188 -4.42 7.02 -7.60
C THR A 188 -4.47 8.22 -8.54
N GLN A 189 -4.81 9.41 -8.05
CA GLN A 189 -4.77 10.66 -8.82
C GLN A 189 -3.35 11.05 -9.26
N LEU A 190 -2.33 10.73 -8.47
CA LEU A 190 -0.93 10.94 -8.86
C LEU A 190 -0.50 10.00 -9.98
N LEU A 191 -0.97 8.75 -9.94
CA LEU A 191 -0.63 7.73 -10.93
C LEU A 191 -1.46 7.86 -12.21
N TRP A 192 -2.75 8.18 -12.08
CA TRP A 192 -3.72 8.28 -13.18
C TRP A 192 -4.54 9.57 -13.05
N PRO A 193 -3.99 10.72 -13.47
CA PRO A 193 -4.63 12.03 -13.27
C PRO A 193 -5.97 12.20 -13.97
N ASP A 194 -6.22 11.42 -15.03
CA ASP A 194 -7.49 11.42 -15.77
C ASP A 194 -8.36 10.19 -15.43
N GLY A 195 -8.01 9.46 -14.39
CA GLY A 195 -8.76 8.29 -13.93
C GLY A 195 -10.13 8.64 -13.36
N PRO A 196 -11.04 7.65 -13.24
CA PRO A 196 -12.32 7.89 -12.60
C PRO A 196 -12.11 8.37 -11.15
N ALA A 197 -12.93 9.34 -10.76
CA ALA A 197 -13.04 9.69 -9.35
C ALA A 197 -13.52 8.48 -8.54
N MET A 198 -12.96 8.28 -7.35
CA MET A 198 -13.51 7.27 -6.41
C MET A 198 -15.00 7.58 -6.17
N PRO A 199 -15.85 6.55 -5.98
CA PRO A 199 -17.24 6.76 -5.64
C PRO A 199 -17.34 7.63 -4.37
N ASP A 200 -18.18 8.67 -4.46
CA ASP A 200 -18.54 9.51 -3.31
C ASP A 200 -19.13 8.64 -2.19
N ARG A 201 -18.94 9.10 -0.94
CA ARG A 201 -19.44 8.46 0.28
C ARG A 201 -20.96 8.32 0.29
#